data_e40247cbd1726250b6039f2046faa760
#
_entry.id   e40247cbd1726250b6039f2046faa760
#
_cell.length_a   1.000
_cell.length_b   1.000
_cell.length_c   1.000
_cell.angle_alpha   90.00
_cell.angle_beta   90.00
_cell.angle_gamma   90.00
#
_symmetry.space_group_name_H-M   'P 1'
#
loop_
_entity.id
_entity.type
_entity.pdbx_description
1 polymer ?
#
loop_
_entity_poly.entity_id
_entity_poly.type
_entity_poly.pdbx_seq_one_letter_code
_entity_poly.pdbx_strand_id
1 'polypeptide(L)'
;SVTILVHRAAPATPAVRDGPEGHIDGCIAYRRTGDSLELINIGTAPAVRGTGLGRRLIEAVLGREKPRSVWLETDNDAVGFYRRCGFSITSLGEKYPGVERFEGRWARR
;
A
#
# COMPACT_ATOMS: atom_id res chain seq x y z
N SER A 1 -11.13 9.58 9.23
CA SER A 1 -9.76 9.59 9.74
C SER A 1 -8.88 8.59 9.01
N VAL A 2 -7.60 8.85 8.99
CA VAL A 2 -6.61 8.00 8.30
C VAL A 2 -6.04 6.99 9.29
N THR A 3 -5.97 5.73 8.85
CA THR A 3 -5.32 4.66 9.60
C THR A 3 -3.99 4.35 8.93
N ILE A 4 -2.96 4.15 9.74
CA ILE A 4 -1.63 3.79 9.25
C ILE A 4 -1.23 2.47 9.92
N LEU A 5 -0.89 1.47 9.10
CA LEU A 5 -0.28 0.24 9.59
C LEU A 5 1.19 0.25 9.20
N VAL A 6 2.02 -0.23 10.10
CA VAL A 6 3.47 -0.32 9.85
C VAL A 6 3.92 -1.77 9.96
N HIS A 7 4.93 -2.10 9.16
CA HIS A 7 5.62 -3.38 9.25
C HIS A 7 7.02 -3.13 9.80
N ARG A 8 7.43 -3.94 10.76
CA ARG A 8 8.75 -3.84 11.36
C ARG A 8 9.60 -5.03 10.94
N ALA A 9 10.82 -4.73 10.52
CA ALA A 9 11.78 -5.78 10.21
C ALA A 9 12.16 -6.52 11.48
N ALA A 10 12.41 -7.82 11.37
CA ALA A 10 12.96 -8.57 12.48
C ALA A 10 14.36 -8.05 12.82
N PRO A 11 14.75 -8.01 14.13
CA PRO A 11 16.10 -7.62 14.50
C PRO A 11 17.13 -8.53 13.84
N ALA A 12 18.24 -7.95 13.35
CA ALA A 12 19.29 -8.72 12.70
C ALA A 12 19.94 -9.71 13.66
N THR A 13 20.07 -9.35 14.93
CA THR A 13 20.55 -10.25 15.98
C THR A 13 19.75 -10.02 17.26
N PRO A 14 19.37 -11.07 17.99
CA PRO A 14 18.60 -10.92 19.22
C PRO A 14 19.35 -10.18 20.32
N ALA A 15 20.67 -10.07 20.24
CA ALA A 15 21.49 -9.47 21.28
C ALA A 15 21.59 -7.95 21.18
N VAL A 16 21.29 -7.37 20.03
CA VAL A 16 21.40 -5.93 19.82
C VAL A 16 20.01 -5.34 19.73
N ARG A 17 19.63 -4.65 20.81
CA ARG A 17 18.29 -4.05 20.90
C ARG A 17 18.40 -2.63 21.39
N ASP A 18 18.24 -1.69 20.47
CA ASP A 18 18.12 -0.29 20.79
C ASP A 18 16.70 0.15 20.49
N GLY A 19 15.93 0.48 21.54
CA GLY A 19 14.57 0.92 21.40
C GLY A 19 13.60 -0.16 20.92
N PRO A 20 12.55 0.17 20.17
CA PRO A 20 11.56 -0.80 19.67
C PRO A 20 12.24 -1.85 18.80
N GLU A 21 11.75 -3.08 18.88
CA GLU A 21 12.29 -4.19 18.11
C GLU A 21 12.15 -3.95 16.62
N GLY A 22 13.27 -4.00 15.92
CA GLY A 22 13.34 -3.77 14.50
C GLY A 22 13.02 -2.32 14.13
N HIS A 23 13.34 -1.97 12.92
CA HIS A 23 12.98 -0.69 12.35
C HIS A 23 11.80 -0.86 11.39
N ILE A 24 11.11 0.23 11.10
CA ILE A 24 10.00 0.20 10.17
C ILE A 24 10.54 0.04 8.76
N ASP A 25 10.11 -1.00 8.05
CA ASP A 25 10.51 -1.26 6.67
C ASP A 25 9.35 -1.14 5.68
N GLY A 26 8.14 -0.94 6.16
CA GLY A 26 6.98 -0.70 5.31
C GLY A 26 5.84 -0.05 6.05
N CYS A 27 5.01 0.66 5.32
CA CYS A 27 3.80 1.25 5.88
C CYS A 27 2.71 1.36 4.82
N ILE A 28 1.47 1.40 5.27
CA ILE A 28 0.32 1.62 4.41
C ILE A 28 -0.67 2.52 5.13
N ALA A 29 -1.13 3.55 4.44
CA ALA A 29 -2.12 4.50 4.96
C ALA A 29 -3.40 4.40 4.16
N TYR A 30 -4.51 4.38 4.85
CA TYR A 30 -5.82 4.26 4.20
C TYR A 30 -6.89 4.96 5.01
N ARG A 31 -8.02 5.23 4.34
CA ARG A 31 -9.20 5.84 4.98
C ARG A 31 -10.41 4.99 4.64
N ARG A 32 -11.18 4.61 5.66
CA ARG A 32 -12.41 3.87 5.46
C ARG A 32 -13.59 4.80 5.34
N THR A 33 -14.46 4.55 4.36
CA THR A 33 -15.73 5.27 4.20
C THR A 33 -16.80 4.20 3.93
N GLY A 34 -17.59 3.86 4.96
CA GLY A 34 -18.57 2.79 4.85
C GLY A 34 -17.91 1.46 4.51
N ASP A 35 -18.32 0.83 3.41
CA ASP A 35 -17.78 -0.44 2.94
C ASP A 35 -16.57 -0.29 2.02
N SER A 36 -16.14 0.94 1.77
CA SER A 36 -15.07 1.23 0.84
C SER A 36 -13.83 1.76 1.55
N LEU A 37 -12.66 1.46 0.99
CA LEU A 37 -11.40 2.01 1.46
C LEU A 37 -10.78 2.86 0.36
N GLU A 38 -10.25 4.01 0.77
CA GLU A 38 -9.30 4.76 -0.05
C GLU A 38 -7.89 4.41 0.42
N LEU A 39 -7.08 3.82 -0.46
CA LEU A 39 -5.69 3.55 -0.17
C LEU A 39 -4.91 4.82 -0.51
N ILE A 40 -4.35 5.47 0.51
CA ILE A 40 -3.75 6.78 0.37
C ILE A 40 -2.29 6.69 -0.02
N ASN A 41 -1.55 5.81 0.65
CA ASN A 41 -0.12 5.68 0.41
C ASN A 41 0.36 4.31 0.86
N ILE A 42 1.38 3.81 0.17
CA ILE A 42 2.11 2.62 0.58
C ILE A 42 3.58 2.88 0.34
N GLY A 43 4.40 2.53 1.32
CA GLY A 43 5.84 2.72 1.23
C GLY A 43 6.59 1.52 1.75
N THR A 44 7.69 1.19 1.10
CA THR A 44 8.59 0.14 1.54
C THR A 44 10.03 0.64 1.48
N ALA A 45 10.84 0.23 2.44
CA ALA A 45 12.26 0.57 2.43
C ALA A 45 12.94 -0.05 1.20
N PRO A 46 13.96 0.61 0.62
CA PRO A 46 14.64 0.07 -0.57
C PRO A 46 15.15 -1.36 -0.39
N ALA A 47 15.62 -1.70 0.81
CA ALA A 47 16.20 -3.01 1.08
C ALA A 47 15.18 -4.16 0.97
N VAL A 48 13.88 -3.87 1.09
CA VAL A 48 12.83 -4.91 1.04
C VAL A 48 11.98 -4.83 -0.22
N ARG A 49 12.33 -3.97 -1.16
CA ARG A 49 11.64 -3.91 -2.45
C ARG A 49 11.86 -5.21 -3.22
N GLY A 50 10.80 -5.68 -3.90
CA GLY A 50 10.85 -6.92 -4.62
C GLY A 50 10.64 -8.17 -3.76
N THR A 51 10.43 -8.01 -2.44
CA THR A 51 10.20 -9.13 -1.52
C THR A 51 8.72 -9.51 -1.37
N GLY A 52 7.81 -8.72 -1.94
CA GLY A 52 6.38 -8.90 -1.78
C GLY A 52 5.79 -8.20 -0.55
N LEU A 53 6.58 -7.38 0.15
CA LEU A 53 6.10 -6.68 1.35
C LEU A 53 4.93 -5.76 1.04
N GLY A 54 4.99 -4.99 -0.06
CA GLY A 54 3.88 -4.11 -0.45
C GLY A 54 2.58 -4.86 -0.64
N ARG A 55 2.64 -6.01 -1.31
CA ARG A 55 1.46 -6.86 -1.50
C ARG A 55 0.93 -7.39 -0.18
N ARG A 56 1.83 -7.82 0.71
CA ARG A 56 1.42 -8.31 2.03
C ARG A 56 0.78 -7.22 2.88
N LEU A 57 1.22 -5.97 2.74
CA LEU A 57 0.58 -4.84 3.41
C LEU A 57 -0.86 -4.64 2.92
N ILE A 58 -1.07 -4.72 1.62
CA ILE A 58 -2.44 -4.63 1.06
C ILE A 58 -3.28 -5.80 1.58
N GLU A 59 -2.75 -7.02 1.55
CA GLU A 59 -3.48 -8.19 2.04
C GLU A 59 -3.82 -8.07 3.52
N ALA A 60 -2.93 -7.50 4.32
CA ALA A 60 -3.18 -7.28 5.74
C ALA A 60 -4.34 -6.31 5.96
N VAL A 61 -4.41 -5.23 5.18
CA VAL A 61 -5.52 -4.27 5.25
C VAL A 61 -6.82 -4.92 4.83
N LEU A 62 -6.82 -5.69 3.74
CA LEU A 62 -8.02 -6.39 3.27
C LEU A 62 -8.53 -7.39 4.32
N GLY A 63 -7.64 -8.10 4.99
CA GLY A 63 -8.00 -9.04 6.03
C GLY A 63 -8.50 -8.37 7.32
N ARG A 64 -7.94 -7.21 7.64
CA ARG A 64 -8.31 -6.45 8.83
C ARG A 64 -9.65 -5.75 8.67
N GLU A 65 -9.83 -5.04 7.55
CA GLU A 65 -10.96 -4.16 7.35
C GLU A 65 -12.12 -4.82 6.60
N LYS A 66 -11.83 -5.85 5.82
CA LYS A 66 -12.80 -6.59 5.01
C LYS A 66 -13.70 -5.66 4.19
N PRO A 67 -13.12 -4.71 3.42
CA PRO A 67 -13.94 -3.80 2.63
C PRO A 67 -14.57 -4.51 1.45
N ARG A 68 -15.66 -3.96 0.93
CA ARG A 68 -16.25 -4.43 -0.32
C ARG A 68 -15.44 -3.97 -1.53
N SER A 69 -14.85 -2.78 -1.41
CA SER A 69 -14.07 -2.23 -2.50
C SER A 69 -12.93 -1.37 -1.95
N VAL A 70 -11.91 -1.22 -2.76
CA VAL A 70 -10.78 -0.35 -2.48
C VAL A 70 -10.52 0.48 -3.73
N TRP A 71 -10.23 1.76 -3.54
CA TRP A 71 -9.84 2.62 -4.64
C TRP A 71 -8.61 3.43 -4.28
N LEU A 72 -7.90 3.85 -5.30
CA LEU A 72 -6.69 4.64 -5.13
C LEU A 72 -6.44 5.47 -6.38
N GLU A 73 -5.59 6.48 -6.21
CA GLU A 73 -5.03 7.21 -7.34
C GLU A 73 -3.51 7.08 -7.28
N THR A 74 -2.88 6.87 -8.41
CA THR A 74 -1.44 6.63 -8.46
C THR A 74 -0.83 7.19 -9.74
N ASP A 75 0.49 7.08 -9.84
CA ASP A 75 1.26 7.56 -10.97
C ASP A 75 1.76 6.41 -11.86
N ASN A 76 2.47 6.77 -12.91
CA ASN A 76 2.98 5.82 -13.88
C ASN A 76 4.03 4.87 -13.27
N ASP A 77 4.74 5.29 -12.24
CA ASP A 77 5.78 4.46 -11.62
C ASP A 77 5.20 3.34 -10.77
N ALA A 78 4.06 3.58 -10.12
CA ALA A 78 3.46 2.63 -9.20
C ALA A 78 2.30 1.82 -9.79
N VAL A 79 1.75 2.25 -10.93
CA VAL A 79 0.53 1.63 -11.48
C VAL A 79 0.70 0.14 -11.77
N GLY A 80 1.88 -0.28 -12.21
CA GLY A 80 2.16 -1.69 -12.51
C GLY A 80 2.07 -2.58 -11.27
N PHE A 81 2.54 -2.06 -10.14
CA PHE A 81 2.44 -2.77 -8.86
C PHE A 81 0.97 -3.03 -8.50
N TYR A 82 0.13 -2.02 -8.59
CA TYR A 82 -1.29 -2.18 -8.24
C TYR A 82 -2.01 -3.11 -9.20
N ARG A 83 -1.66 -3.05 -10.49
CA ARG A 83 -2.21 -3.99 -11.46
C ARG A 83 -1.88 -5.43 -11.08
N ARG A 84 -0.65 -5.70 -10.68
CA ARG A 84 -0.24 -7.04 -10.22
C ARG A 84 -0.94 -7.47 -8.94
N CYS A 85 -1.38 -6.51 -8.13
CA CYS A 85 -2.15 -6.80 -6.91
C CYS A 85 -3.63 -7.03 -7.18
N GLY A 86 -4.06 -7.01 -8.44
CA GLY A 86 -5.44 -7.30 -8.81
C GLY A 86 -6.34 -6.09 -8.96
N PHE A 87 -5.78 -4.88 -8.98
CA PHE A 87 -6.56 -3.67 -9.22
C PHE A 87 -6.82 -3.48 -10.70
N SER A 88 -8.03 -3.05 -11.02
CA SER A 88 -8.38 -2.60 -12.37
C SER A 88 -7.94 -1.15 -12.53
N ILE A 89 -7.25 -0.84 -13.61
CA ILE A 89 -6.59 0.46 -13.78
C ILE A 89 -7.29 1.25 -14.89
N THR A 90 -7.55 2.52 -14.61
CA THR A 90 -8.10 3.47 -15.59
C THR A 90 -7.26 4.74 -15.58
N SER A 91 -6.84 5.21 -16.74
CA SER A 91 -6.12 6.48 -16.83
C SER A 91 -7.06 7.65 -16.56
N LEU A 92 -6.58 8.60 -15.76
CA LEU A 92 -7.28 9.85 -15.50
C LEU A 92 -6.75 10.99 -16.38
N GLY A 93 -5.82 10.68 -17.29
CA GLY A 93 -5.18 11.65 -18.15
C GLY A 93 -4.09 12.43 -17.43
N GLU A 94 -3.59 13.45 -18.10
CA GLU A 94 -2.56 14.33 -17.56
C GLU A 94 -3.21 15.41 -16.73
N LYS A 95 -3.16 15.30 -15.40
CA LYS A 95 -3.62 16.37 -14.51
C LYS A 95 -2.66 17.55 -14.51
N TYR A 96 -1.38 17.27 -14.78
CA TYR A 96 -0.34 18.26 -15.02
C TYR A 96 0.38 17.88 -16.29
N PRO A 97 0.96 18.83 -17.03
CA PRO A 97 1.70 18.50 -18.25
C PRO A 97 2.76 17.44 -18.01
N GLY A 98 2.71 16.35 -18.76
CA GLY A 98 3.65 15.24 -18.65
C GLY A 98 3.43 14.30 -17.49
N VAL A 99 2.41 14.52 -16.66
CA VAL A 99 2.14 13.68 -15.47
C VAL A 99 0.78 13.02 -15.60
N GLU A 100 0.79 11.78 -16.08
CA GLU A 100 -0.43 10.98 -16.15
C GLU A 100 -0.76 10.38 -14.81
N ARG A 101 -2.04 10.43 -14.42
CA ARG A 101 -2.53 9.82 -13.18
C ARG A 101 -3.46 8.67 -13.52
N PHE A 102 -3.55 7.72 -12.61
CA PHE A 102 -4.34 6.51 -12.81
C PHE A 102 -5.22 6.26 -11.60
N GLU A 103 -6.42 5.73 -11.85
CA GLU A 103 -7.28 5.23 -10.78
C GLU A 103 -7.18 3.71 -10.75
N GLY A 104 -7.00 3.16 -9.56
CA GLY A 104 -7.07 1.73 -9.33
C GLY A 104 -8.31 1.38 -8.54
N ARG A 105 -8.99 0.30 -8.91
CA ARG A 105 -10.14 -0.20 -8.19
C ARG A 105 -10.04 -1.71 -7.99
N TRP A 106 -10.38 -2.12 -6.79
CA TRP A 106 -10.47 -3.51 -6.41
C TRP A 106 -11.83 -3.75 -5.77
N ALA A 107 -12.48 -4.85 -6.12
CA ALA A 107 -13.77 -5.22 -5.54
C ALA A 107 -13.71 -6.66 -5.04
N ARG A 108 -14.32 -6.89 -3.88
CA ARG A 108 -14.44 -8.22 -3.31
C ARG A 108 -15.47 -9.01 -4.13
N ARG A 109 -15.13 -10.23 -4.42
CA ARG A 109 -16.03 -11.13 -5.12
C ARG A 109 -17.00 -11.80 -4.17
#